data_50f4f82a8505f3ecb397edbb82174268
#
_entry.id   50f4f82a8505f3ecb397edbb82174268
#
_cell.length_a   1.000
_cell.length_b   1.000
_cell.length_c   1.000
_cell.angle_alpha   90.00
_cell.angle_beta   90.00
_cell.angle_gamma   90.00
#
_symmetry.space_group_name_H-M   'P 1'
#
loop_
_entity.id
_entity.type
_entity.pdbx_description
1 polymer ?
#
loop_
_entity_poly.entity_id
_entity_poly.type
_entity_poly.pdbx_seq_one_letter_code
_entity_poly.pdbx_strand_id
1 'polypeptide(L)'
;MHTQDTDKRHFGRKTVVIVAVALVLAVLSVSAFYNANGHSLDLRDREVRLIVTDSMDGERMPYSVPTIPKDSLVVVKLISDEEKKDLQTGDVIQFRYGSVLNHHRVVTNNVEEGYVVTHGDNTDSDEKVYYSAIRGEVMGANHAAGEVVTFVKTYAFVILALIAVLFIGSLLVDEIRREKEKEEN
;
A
#
# COMPACT_ATOMS: atom_id res chain seq x y z
N MET A 1 41.53 30.61 1.64
CA MET A 1 41.09 29.30 2.14
C MET A 1 39.63 29.29 2.64
N HIS A 2 38.87 30.39 2.44
CA HIS A 2 37.52 30.62 3.01
C HIS A 2 36.34 30.18 2.09
N THR A 3 36.58 29.94 0.81
CA THR A 3 35.53 29.68 -0.17
C THR A 3 35.07 28.20 -0.24
N GLN A 4 35.92 27.25 0.18
CA GLN A 4 35.53 25.82 0.12
C GLN A 4 34.62 25.38 1.26
N ASP A 5 34.60 26.08 2.39
CA ASP A 5 33.81 25.70 3.55
C ASP A 5 32.36 26.22 3.49
N THR A 6 32.14 27.35 2.82
CA THR A 6 30.81 27.90 2.54
C THR A 6 30.05 27.08 1.53
N ASP A 7 30.73 26.51 0.55
CA ASP A 7 30.09 25.68 -0.50
C ASP A 7 29.61 24.34 0.07
N LYS A 8 30.40 23.69 0.92
CA LYS A 8 30.00 22.45 1.63
C LYS A 8 28.81 22.66 2.56
N ARG A 9 28.70 23.79 3.22
CA ARG A 9 27.59 24.13 4.13
C ARG A 9 26.30 24.42 3.37
N HIS A 10 26.39 25.11 2.24
CA HIS A 10 25.24 25.34 1.36
C HIS A 10 24.69 24.05 0.73
N PHE A 11 25.56 23.12 0.39
CA PHE A 11 25.18 21.81 -0.11
C PHE A 11 24.45 20.98 0.97
N GLY A 12 24.95 20.95 2.21
CA GLY A 12 24.34 20.22 3.32
C GLY A 12 22.90 20.68 3.63
N ARG A 13 22.68 22.01 3.68
CA ARG A 13 21.35 22.58 3.95
C ARG A 13 20.35 22.27 2.84
N LYS A 14 20.74 22.45 1.58
CA LYS A 14 19.87 22.09 0.45
C LYS A 14 19.50 20.62 0.48
N THR A 15 20.45 19.75 0.79
CA THR A 15 20.21 18.31 0.90
C THR A 15 19.22 17.97 2.01
N VAL A 16 19.36 18.57 3.21
CA VAL A 16 18.43 18.38 4.33
C VAL A 16 17.01 18.82 3.95
N VAL A 17 16.87 20.00 3.31
CA VAL A 17 15.56 20.49 2.84
C VAL A 17 14.95 19.54 1.81
N ILE A 18 15.72 19.10 0.82
CA ILE A 18 15.24 18.17 -0.22
C ILE A 18 14.77 16.85 0.41
N VAL A 19 15.57 16.29 1.32
CA VAL A 19 15.19 15.03 2.00
C VAL A 19 13.93 15.21 2.84
N ALA A 20 13.83 16.30 3.61
CA ALA A 20 12.64 16.58 4.42
C ALA A 20 11.38 16.72 3.55
N VAL A 21 11.46 17.47 2.46
CA VAL A 21 10.35 17.63 1.51
C VAL A 21 9.97 16.29 0.88
N ALA A 22 10.96 15.50 0.46
CA ALA A 22 10.71 14.16 -0.12
C ALA A 22 10.00 13.24 0.87
N LEU A 23 10.41 13.23 2.14
CA LEU A 23 9.77 12.43 3.20
C LEU A 23 8.33 12.90 3.47
N VAL A 24 8.09 14.22 3.55
CA VAL A 24 6.74 14.76 3.69
C VAL A 24 5.85 14.33 2.52
N LEU A 25 6.33 14.46 1.29
CA LEU A 25 5.60 14.04 0.10
C LEU A 25 5.31 12.53 0.11
N ALA A 26 6.26 11.70 0.54
CA ALA A 26 6.06 10.26 0.67
C ALA A 26 4.95 9.93 1.69
N VAL A 27 4.97 10.54 2.88
CA VAL A 27 3.92 10.34 3.90
C VAL A 27 2.55 10.79 3.39
N LEU A 28 2.47 11.95 2.72
CA LEU A 28 1.23 12.46 2.14
C LEU A 28 0.71 11.55 1.02
N SER A 29 1.60 11.01 0.18
CA SER A 29 1.23 10.09 -0.91
C SER A 29 0.65 8.77 -0.35
N VAL A 30 1.29 8.19 0.68
CA VAL A 30 0.78 6.99 1.35
C VAL A 30 -0.57 7.26 2.03
N SER A 31 -0.71 8.41 2.69
CA SER A 31 -1.98 8.80 3.32
C SER A 31 -3.09 9.02 2.29
N ALA A 32 -2.78 9.63 1.15
CA ALA A 32 -3.72 9.81 0.05
C ALA A 32 -4.15 8.45 -0.56
N PHE A 33 -3.21 7.54 -0.77
CA PHE A 33 -3.51 6.17 -1.21
C PHE A 33 -4.44 5.45 -0.24
N TYR A 34 -4.14 5.49 1.06
CA TYR A 34 -4.96 4.84 2.08
C TYR A 34 -6.39 5.40 2.12
N ASN A 35 -6.57 6.70 1.89
CA ASN A 35 -7.88 7.35 1.88
C ASN A 35 -8.56 7.34 0.51
N ALA A 36 -7.92 6.81 -0.54
CA ALA A 36 -8.51 6.66 -1.85
C ALA A 36 -9.66 5.63 -1.85
N ASN A 37 -10.48 5.65 -2.88
CA ASN A 37 -11.70 4.85 -3.02
C ASN A 37 -11.49 3.37 -2.69
N GLY A 38 -11.86 2.95 -1.45
CA GLY A 38 -11.72 1.59 -0.96
C GLY A 38 -10.26 1.12 -0.83
N HIS A 39 -9.32 2.03 -0.52
CA HIS A 39 -7.89 1.75 -0.35
C HIS A 39 -7.24 1.14 -1.59
N SER A 40 -7.58 1.66 -2.77
CA SER A 40 -7.10 1.18 -4.05
C SER A 40 -6.47 2.25 -4.93
N LEU A 41 -5.54 1.81 -5.78
CA LEU A 41 -4.96 2.58 -6.86
C LEU A 41 -5.22 1.84 -8.17
N ASP A 42 -5.98 2.46 -9.07
CA ASP A 42 -6.32 1.89 -10.37
C ASP A 42 -5.22 2.21 -11.39
N LEU A 43 -4.71 1.17 -12.05
CA LEU A 43 -3.64 1.21 -13.03
C LEU A 43 -4.09 0.48 -14.31
N ARG A 44 -4.93 1.11 -15.13
CA ARG A 44 -5.49 0.55 -16.38
C ARG A 44 -6.25 -0.77 -16.15
N ASP A 45 -5.56 -1.91 -16.45
CA ASP A 45 -6.07 -3.29 -16.31
C ASP A 45 -5.77 -3.90 -14.94
N ARG A 46 -5.16 -3.13 -14.05
CA ARG A 46 -4.75 -3.59 -12.71
C ARG A 46 -5.19 -2.63 -11.64
N GLU A 47 -5.32 -3.16 -10.46
CA GLU A 47 -5.63 -2.42 -9.25
C GLU A 47 -4.68 -2.87 -8.13
N VAL A 48 -4.07 -1.91 -7.44
CA VAL A 48 -3.33 -2.21 -6.20
C VAL A 48 -4.24 -1.88 -5.04
N ARG A 49 -4.48 -2.85 -4.15
CA ARG A 49 -5.41 -2.69 -3.03
C ARG A 49 -4.80 -3.12 -1.72
N LEU A 50 -5.11 -2.39 -0.65
CA LEU A 50 -4.80 -2.80 0.72
C LEU A 50 -5.95 -3.66 1.26
N ILE A 51 -5.61 -4.85 1.77
CA ILE A 51 -6.56 -5.76 2.42
C ILE A 51 -6.76 -5.32 3.87
N VAL A 52 -8.01 -5.06 4.24
CA VAL A 52 -8.36 -4.55 5.58
C VAL A 52 -9.11 -5.57 6.44
N THR A 53 -9.44 -6.72 5.86
CA THR A 53 -10.12 -7.85 6.54
C THR A 53 -9.17 -9.03 6.69
N ASP A 54 -9.51 -9.95 7.56
CA ASP A 54 -8.77 -11.18 7.86
C ASP A 54 -9.35 -12.43 7.21
N SER A 55 -10.38 -12.31 6.37
CA SER A 55 -11.05 -13.45 5.72
C SER A 55 -10.14 -14.35 4.89
N MET A 56 -9.00 -13.83 4.43
CA MET A 56 -7.99 -14.56 3.67
C MET A 56 -6.70 -14.81 4.47
N ASP A 57 -6.70 -14.50 5.77
CA ASP A 57 -5.57 -14.71 6.69
C ASP A 57 -5.65 -16.10 7.33
N GLY A 58 -5.63 -17.12 6.50
CA GLY A 58 -5.68 -18.52 6.88
C GLY A 58 -4.33 -19.22 6.79
N GLU A 59 -4.36 -20.57 6.86
CA GLU A 59 -3.19 -21.38 6.65
C GLU A 59 -2.61 -21.19 5.23
N ARG A 60 -1.29 -21.39 5.13
CA ARG A 60 -0.59 -21.28 3.85
C ARG A 60 -1.02 -22.40 2.89
N MET A 61 -1.66 -22.05 1.80
CA MET A 61 -2.14 -22.98 0.77
C MET A 61 -1.08 -23.21 -0.32
N PRO A 62 -1.08 -24.39 -0.99
CA PRO A 62 -0.13 -24.73 -2.05
C PRO A 62 -0.49 -24.12 -3.41
N TYR A 63 -0.94 -22.86 -3.44
CA TYR A 63 -1.33 -22.13 -4.64
C TYR A 63 -0.38 -20.96 -4.93
N SER A 64 -0.52 -20.35 -6.11
CA SER A 64 0.29 -19.19 -6.54
C SER A 64 0.19 -18.02 -5.57
N VAL A 65 -0.99 -17.81 -4.98
CA VAL A 65 -1.24 -16.88 -3.87
C VAL A 65 -1.50 -17.72 -2.63
N PRO A 66 -0.48 -18.02 -1.80
CA PRO A 66 -0.60 -19.02 -0.74
C PRO A 66 -1.43 -18.59 0.47
N THR A 67 -1.44 -17.31 0.78
CA THR A 67 -2.26 -16.67 1.83
C THR A 67 -2.24 -15.16 1.62
N ILE A 68 -3.22 -14.46 2.18
CA ILE A 68 -3.28 -12.98 2.15
C ILE A 68 -3.59 -12.49 3.57
N PRO A 69 -2.56 -12.31 4.41
CA PRO A 69 -2.74 -11.74 5.72
C PRO A 69 -3.39 -10.36 5.65
N LYS A 70 -4.14 -9.99 6.69
CA LYS A 70 -4.62 -8.62 6.86
C LYS A 70 -3.47 -7.63 6.71
N ASP A 71 -3.75 -6.43 6.25
CA ASP A 71 -2.77 -5.38 5.93
C ASP A 71 -1.81 -5.73 4.78
N SER A 72 -2.11 -6.73 3.95
CA SER A 72 -1.34 -7.00 2.72
C SER A 72 -1.73 -6.05 1.59
N LEU A 73 -0.75 -5.64 0.78
CA LEU A 73 -1.02 -5.07 -0.54
C LEU A 73 -1.18 -6.21 -1.56
N VAL A 74 -2.28 -6.19 -2.31
CA VAL A 74 -2.53 -7.13 -3.40
C VAL A 74 -2.54 -6.41 -4.74
N VAL A 75 -2.12 -7.11 -5.78
CA VAL A 75 -2.26 -6.68 -7.16
C VAL A 75 -3.38 -7.50 -7.78
N VAL A 76 -4.44 -6.83 -8.18
CA VAL A 76 -5.60 -7.42 -8.85
C VAL A 76 -5.54 -7.11 -10.34
N LYS A 77 -5.60 -8.10 -11.20
CA LYS A 77 -5.82 -7.97 -12.64
C LYS A 77 -7.32 -7.92 -12.88
N LEU A 78 -7.82 -6.87 -13.51
CA LEU A 78 -9.21 -6.78 -13.94
C LEU A 78 -9.42 -7.78 -15.09
N ILE A 79 -10.43 -8.63 -14.99
CA ILE A 79 -10.69 -9.71 -15.94
C ILE A 79 -12.01 -9.54 -16.67
N SER A 80 -12.02 -9.87 -17.95
CA SER A 80 -13.21 -9.91 -18.82
C SER A 80 -14.11 -11.11 -18.52
N ASP A 81 -15.33 -11.11 -19.05
CA ASP A 81 -16.26 -12.21 -18.88
C ASP A 81 -15.75 -13.54 -19.50
N GLU A 82 -14.93 -13.45 -20.55
CA GLU A 82 -14.28 -14.64 -21.12
C GLU A 82 -13.21 -15.20 -20.19
N GLU A 83 -12.34 -14.34 -19.62
CA GLU A 83 -11.29 -14.77 -18.69
C GLU A 83 -11.85 -15.37 -17.39
N LYS A 84 -13.07 -15.00 -16.98
CA LYS A 84 -13.73 -15.59 -15.80
C LYS A 84 -14.02 -17.09 -15.98
N LYS A 85 -14.19 -17.56 -17.23
CA LYS A 85 -14.38 -18.97 -17.54
C LYS A 85 -13.12 -19.81 -17.30
N ASP A 86 -11.95 -19.17 -17.35
CA ASP A 86 -10.66 -19.81 -17.17
C ASP A 86 -10.21 -19.88 -15.69
N LEU A 87 -10.98 -19.27 -14.77
CA LEU A 87 -10.68 -19.31 -13.33
C LEU A 87 -10.65 -20.77 -12.83
N GLN A 88 -9.60 -21.07 -12.06
CA GLN A 88 -9.33 -22.41 -11.54
C GLN A 88 -9.45 -22.46 -10.02
N THR A 89 -9.61 -23.66 -9.48
CA THR A 89 -9.53 -23.91 -8.05
C THR A 89 -8.17 -23.42 -7.52
N GLY A 90 -8.20 -22.58 -6.48
CA GLY A 90 -7.03 -21.99 -5.89
C GLY A 90 -6.75 -20.53 -6.29
N ASP A 91 -7.34 -20.05 -7.39
CA ASP A 91 -7.27 -18.63 -7.75
C ASP A 91 -7.99 -17.79 -6.70
N VAL A 92 -7.48 -16.61 -6.42
CA VAL A 92 -8.14 -15.66 -5.53
C VAL A 92 -8.78 -14.57 -6.36
N ILE A 93 -10.10 -14.41 -6.23
CA ILE A 93 -10.85 -13.38 -6.95
C ILE A 93 -11.21 -12.19 -6.07
N GLN A 94 -11.30 -11.03 -6.71
CA GLN A 94 -11.96 -9.86 -6.16
C GLN A 94 -13.38 -9.79 -6.72
N PHE A 95 -14.36 -9.65 -5.84
CA PHE A 95 -15.75 -9.55 -6.23
C PHE A 95 -16.53 -8.56 -5.37
N ARG A 96 -17.68 -8.12 -5.88
CA ARG A 96 -18.57 -7.20 -5.19
C ARG A 96 -19.59 -7.97 -4.34
N TYR A 97 -19.60 -7.68 -3.05
CA TYR A 97 -20.61 -8.17 -2.11
C TYR A 97 -21.37 -6.96 -1.54
N GLY A 98 -22.57 -6.70 -2.05
CA GLY A 98 -23.28 -5.44 -1.76
C GLY A 98 -22.49 -4.22 -2.20
N SER A 99 -22.16 -3.34 -1.26
CA SER A 99 -21.35 -2.14 -1.50
C SER A 99 -19.85 -2.34 -1.27
N VAL A 100 -19.42 -3.52 -0.80
CA VAL A 100 -18.04 -3.83 -0.43
C VAL A 100 -17.38 -4.69 -1.50
N LEU A 101 -16.07 -4.53 -1.69
CA LEU A 101 -15.25 -5.47 -2.46
C LEU A 101 -14.61 -6.46 -1.50
N ASN A 102 -14.82 -7.74 -1.81
CA ASN A 102 -14.32 -8.86 -1.04
C ASN A 102 -13.33 -9.68 -1.87
N HIS A 103 -12.51 -10.51 -1.20
CA HIS A 103 -11.52 -11.37 -1.82
C HIS A 103 -11.66 -12.75 -1.22
N HIS A 104 -11.96 -13.77 -2.06
CA HIS A 104 -12.02 -15.16 -1.63
C HIS A 104 -11.35 -16.06 -2.67
N ARG A 105 -11.01 -17.26 -2.25
CA ARG A 105 -10.40 -18.29 -3.08
C ARG A 105 -11.47 -19.10 -3.82
N VAL A 106 -11.24 -19.33 -5.11
CA VAL A 106 -12.10 -20.19 -5.93
C VAL A 106 -11.94 -21.64 -5.47
N VAL A 107 -13.07 -22.26 -5.17
CA VAL A 107 -13.20 -23.70 -4.88
C VAL A 107 -13.63 -24.46 -6.12
N THR A 108 -14.62 -23.92 -6.84
CA THR A 108 -15.17 -24.52 -8.07
C THR A 108 -15.64 -23.43 -9.01
N ASN A 109 -15.42 -23.63 -10.31
CA ASN A 109 -15.93 -22.77 -11.36
C ASN A 109 -17.02 -23.50 -12.17
N ASN A 110 -18.27 -23.02 -12.10
CA ASN A 110 -19.39 -23.53 -12.90
C ASN A 110 -19.60 -22.62 -14.11
N VAL A 111 -18.89 -22.93 -15.18
CA VAL A 111 -18.91 -22.15 -16.42
C VAL A 111 -20.28 -22.14 -17.10
N GLU A 112 -21.02 -23.25 -17.04
CA GLU A 112 -22.34 -23.38 -17.71
C GLU A 112 -23.38 -22.45 -17.06
N GLU A 113 -23.35 -22.31 -15.74
CA GLU A 113 -24.27 -21.47 -14.98
C GLU A 113 -23.71 -20.05 -14.68
N GLY A 114 -22.43 -19.76 -15.02
CA GLY A 114 -21.82 -18.46 -14.91
C GLY A 114 -21.56 -18.00 -13.49
N TYR A 115 -21.11 -18.91 -12.59
CA TYR A 115 -20.72 -18.58 -11.24
C TYR A 115 -19.51 -19.39 -10.78
N VAL A 116 -18.86 -18.90 -9.73
CA VAL A 116 -17.87 -19.66 -8.96
C VAL A 116 -18.38 -19.89 -7.55
N VAL A 117 -17.94 -20.98 -6.92
CA VAL A 117 -18.01 -21.17 -5.46
C VAL A 117 -16.67 -20.71 -4.89
N THR A 118 -16.71 -19.86 -3.88
CA THR A 118 -15.52 -19.32 -3.22
C THR A 118 -15.53 -19.59 -1.74
N HIS A 119 -14.33 -19.61 -1.16
CA HIS A 119 -14.11 -19.76 0.28
C HIS A 119 -13.08 -18.73 0.73
N GLY A 120 -13.33 -18.07 1.85
CA GLY A 120 -12.28 -17.27 2.51
C GLY A 120 -11.38 -18.21 3.31
N ASP A 121 -10.07 -18.10 3.18
CA ASP A 121 -9.10 -19.00 3.82
C ASP A 121 -9.24 -19.03 5.37
N ASN A 122 -9.88 -18.02 5.94
CA ASN A 122 -10.17 -17.89 7.38
C ASN A 122 -11.69 -17.67 7.62
N THR A 123 -12.54 -18.40 6.91
CA THR A 123 -14.01 -18.35 7.08
C THR A 123 -14.57 -19.77 7.19
N ASP A 124 -15.79 -19.90 7.73
CA ASP A 124 -16.43 -21.21 7.98
C ASP A 124 -17.36 -21.66 6.86
N SER A 125 -17.57 -20.87 5.80
CA SER A 125 -18.58 -21.15 4.79
C SER A 125 -18.16 -20.76 3.38
N ASP A 126 -18.64 -21.57 2.42
CA ASP A 126 -18.54 -21.28 1.01
C ASP A 126 -19.55 -20.22 0.58
N GLU A 127 -19.22 -19.48 -0.47
CA GLU A 127 -20.06 -18.44 -1.04
C GLU A 127 -20.19 -18.62 -2.56
N LYS A 128 -21.42 -18.51 -3.07
CA LYS A 128 -21.70 -18.51 -4.51
C LYS A 128 -21.56 -17.10 -5.07
N VAL A 129 -20.65 -16.91 -6.01
CA VAL A 129 -20.35 -15.61 -6.64
C VAL A 129 -20.62 -15.70 -8.14
N TYR A 130 -21.59 -14.94 -8.64
CA TYR A 130 -21.87 -14.85 -10.08
C TYR A 130 -20.80 -14.04 -10.81
N TYR A 131 -20.54 -14.35 -12.07
CA TYR A 131 -19.56 -13.68 -12.92
C TYR A 131 -19.77 -12.16 -12.99
N SER A 132 -21.02 -11.72 -12.96
CA SER A 132 -21.37 -10.29 -12.95
C SER A 132 -20.85 -9.53 -11.72
N ALA A 133 -20.59 -10.25 -10.60
CA ALA A 133 -20.03 -9.67 -9.38
C ALA A 133 -18.49 -9.70 -9.37
N ILE A 134 -17.87 -10.60 -10.17
CA ILE A 134 -16.41 -10.73 -10.23
C ILE A 134 -15.80 -9.54 -10.97
N ARG A 135 -14.84 -8.89 -10.36
CA ARG A 135 -14.11 -7.75 -10.91
C ARG A 135 -12.72 -8.12 -11.43
N GLY A 136 -12.01 -8.98 -10.74
CA GLY A 136 -10.65 -9.33 -11.10
C GLY A 136 -10.09 -10.52 -10.33
N GLU A 137 -8.87 -10.89 -10.68
CA GLU A 137 -8.07 -11.96 -10.09
C GLU A 137 -6.85 -11.38 -9.36
N VAL A 138 -6.53 -11.90 -8.18
CA VAL A 138 -5.35 -11.50 -7.41
C VAL A 138 -4.12 -12.19 -7.97
N MET A 139 -3.21 -11.41 -8.52
CA MET A 139 -1.96 -11.90 -9.11
C MET A 139 -0.85 -12.10 -8.08
N GLY A 140 -0.96 -11.50 -6.91
CA GLY A 140 0.01 -11.61 -5.83
C GLY A 140 -0.31 -10.71 -4.64
N ALA A 141 0.30 -11.03 -3.52
CA ALA A 141 0.17 -10.31 -2.26
C ALA A 141 1.55 -10.01 -1.66
N ASN A 142 1.70 -8.84 -1.05
CA ASN A 142 2.89 -8.43 -0.33
C ASN A 142 2.50 -7.86 1.04
N HIS A 143 2.66 -8.67 2.08
CA HIS A 143 2.30 -8.29 3.44
C HIS A 143 3.23 -7.19 3.98
N ALA A 144 4.54 -7.32 3.81
CA ALA A 144 5.50 -6.34 4.33
C ALA A 144 5.28 -4.93 3.73
N ALA A 145 4.97 -4.84 2.43
CA ALA A 145 4.64 -3.57 1.80
C ALA A 145 3.33 -2.97 2.36
N GLY A 146 2.35 -3.82 2.62
CA GLY A 146 1.08 -3.40 3.21
C GLY A 146 1.23 -2.93 4.66
N GLU A 147 2.03 -3.62 5.49
CA GLU A 147 2.35 -3.17 6.85
C GLU A 147 3.02 -1.79 6.85
N VAL A 148 3.92 -1.52 5.90
CA VAL A 148 4.54 -0.18 5.76
C VAL A 148 3.48 0.88 5.47
N VAL A 149 2.53 0.61 4.56
CA VAL A 149 1.42 1.53 4.26
C VAL A 149 0.57 1.79 5.51
N THR A 150 0.19 0.75 6.22
CA THR A 150 -0.62 0.83 7.45
C THR A 150 0.14 1.57 8.56
N PHE A 151 1.43 1.29 8.75
CA PHE A 151 2.29 1.99 9.70
C PHE A 151 2.38 3.48 9.40
N VAL A 152 2.73 3.84 8.16
CA VAL A 152 2.85 5.26 7.76
C VAL A 152 1.52 5.99 7.95
N LYS A 153 0.40 5.38 7.56
CA LYS A 153 -0.94 5.97 7.78
C LYS A 153 -1.24 6.17 9.26
N THR A 154 -0.98 5.16 10.08
CA THR A 154 -1.28 5.20 11.52
C THR A 154 -0.47 6.27 12.24
N TYR A 155 0.79 6.41 11.88
CA TYR A 155 1.73 7.33 12.53
C TYR A 155 2.02 8.59 11.71
N ALA A 156 1.23 8.90 10.68
CA ALA A 156 1.48 10.03 9.76
C ALA A 156 1.75 11.34 10.50
N PHE A 157 0.92 11.72 11.48
CA PHE A 157 1.10 12.95 12.25
C PHE A 157 2.37 12.94 13.10
N VAL A 158 2.71 11.81 13.72
CA VAL A 158 3.93 11.66 14.52
C VAL A 158 5.16 11.78 13.62
N ILE A 159 5.16 11.12 12.48
CA ILE A 159 6.24 11.17 11.49
C ILE A 159 6.43 12.61 10.99
N LEU A 160 5.35 13.29 10.62
CA LEU A 160 5.42 14.68 10.17
C LEU A 160 5.92 15.62 11.26
N ALA A 161 5.48 15.44 12.51
CA ALA A 161 5.98 16.23 13.65
C ALA A 161 7.48 16.00 13.89
N LEU A 162 7.96 14.77 13.83
CA LEU A 162 9.38 14.45 13.96
C LEU A 162 10.22 15.08 12.83
N ILE A 163 9.73 15.00 11.59
CA ILE A 163 10.39 15.66 10.44
C ILE A 163 10.48 17.17 10.68
N ALA A 164 9.41 17.80 11.16
CA ALA A 164 9.38 19.23 11.45
C ALA A 164 10.37 19.61 12.58
N VAL A 165 10.42 18.84 13.67
CA VAL A 165 11.36 19.06 14.78
C VAL A 165 12.81 18.94 14.31
N LEU A 166 13.14 17.89 13.55
CA LEU A 166 14.50 17.72 13.01
C LEU A 166 14.86 18.84 12.04
N PHE A 167 13.93 19.29 11.22
CA PHE A 167 14.14 20.39 10.28
C PHE A 167 14.40 21.71 11.02
N ILE A 168 13.53 22.06 12.00
CA ILE A 168 13.70 23.27 12.82
C ILE A 168 15.03 23.20 13.61
N GLY A 169 15.33 22.04 14.22
CA GLY A 169 16.59 21.84 14.94
C GLY A 169 17.81 22.06 14.05
N SER A 170 17.77 21.61 12.79
CA SER A 170 18.85 21.84 11.83
C SER A 170 19.04 23.33 11.52
N LEU A 171 17.95 24.09 11.41
CA LEU A 171 18.02 25.54 11.17
C LEU A 171 18.61 26.31 12.38
N LEU A 172 18.21 25.94 13.59
CA LEU A 172 18.71 26.55 14.82
C LEU A 172 20.22 26.30 15.01
N VAL A 173 20.67 25.06 14.76
CA VAL A 173 22.11 24.72 14.82
C VAL A 173 22.91 25.55 13.81
N ASP A 174 22.39 25.73 12.60
CA ASP A 174 23.03 26.55 11.58
C ASP A 174 23.10 28.03 12.00
N GLU A 175 22.05 28.57 12.64
CA GLU A 175 22.02 29.96 13.10
C GLU A 175 23.03 30.20 14.26
N ILE A 176 23.04 29.33 15.28
CA ILE A 176 23.99 29.40 16.39
C ILE A 176 25.44 29.35 15.89
N ARG A 177 25.74 28.53 14.90
CA ARG A 177 27.08 28.48 14.31
C ARG A 177 27.45 29.77 13.61
N ARG A 178 26.53 30.41 12.91
CA ARG A 178 26.75 31.68 12.23
C ARG A 178 27.00 32.81 13.21
N GLU A 179 26.29 32.83 14.33
CA GLU A 179 26.49 33.84 15.37
C GLU A 179 27.89 33.71 15.99
N LYS A 180 28.31 32.49 16.34
CA LYS A 180 29.65 32.23 16.88
C LYS A 180 30.78 32.66 15.92
N GLU A 181 30.62 32.39 14.62
CA GLU A 181 31.60 32.79 13.61
C GLU A 181 31.70 34.32 13.43
N LYS A 182 30.62 35.07 13.75
CA LYS A 182 30.63 36.54 13.73
C LYS A 182 31.29 37.14 14.97
N GLU A 183 31.26 36.46 16.12
CA GLU A 183 31.89 36.90 17.36
C GLU A 183 33.40 36.63 17.35
N GLU A 184 33.89 35.65 16.59
CA GLU A 184 35.29 35.28 16.47
C GLU A 184 36.07 36.10 15.42
N ASN A 185 35.40 36.91 14.57
CA ASN A 185 36.01 37.76 13.54
C ASN A 185 35.87 39.25 13.87
#